data_2eef51067d19665a8d6ac87d3e7033d9
#
_entry.id   2eef51067d19665a8d6ac87d3e7033d9
#
_cell.length_a   1.000
_cell.length_b   1.000
_cell.length_c   1.000
_cell.angle_alpha   90.00
_cell.angle_beta   90.00
_cell.angle_gamma   90.00
#
_symmetry.space_group_name_H-M   'P 1'
#
loop_
_entity.id
_entity.type
_entity.pdbx_description
1 polymer ?
#
loop_
_entity_poly.entity_id
_entity_poly.type
_entity_poly.pdbx_seq_one_letter_code
_entity_poly.pdbx_strand_id
1 'polypeptide(L)'
;MIKLSIFYPDGEGKKFDKDYYLNVHMPLTIKLQGDAIKHVEVDFGFSGGMPGSKPPYVAVCNFVYDSFEAFQQAFMPHAETLMNDILNYTDIQTVIQFSEIKMSL
;
A
#
# COMPACT_ATOMS: atom_id res chain seq x y z
N MET A 1 -15.22 -5.45 8.47
CA MET A 1 -13.98 -4.73 8.14
C MET A 1 -13.51 -5.05 6.75
N ILE A 2 -12.93 -4.09 6.09
CA ILE A 2 -12.38 -4.24 4.76
C ILE A 2 -10.87 -4.04 4.75
N LYS A 3 -10.23 -4.59 3.74
CA LYS A 3 -8.79 -4.43 3.52
C LYS A 3 -8.55 -3.82 2.14
N LEU A 4 -7.74 -2.77 2.11
CA LEU A 4 -7.20 -2.21 0.88
C LEU A 4 -5.80 -2.80 0.68
N SER A 5 -5.60 -3.52 -0.40
CA SER A 5 -4.28 -4.09 -0.74
C SER A 5 -3.73 -3.36 -1.96
N ILE A 6 -2.51 -2.84 -1.81
CA ILE A 6 -1.80 -2.14 -2.88
C ILE A 6 -0.57 -2.97 -3.22
N PHE A 7 -0.53 -3.49 -4.45
CA PHE A 7 0.55 -4.33 -4.94
C PHE A 7 1.43 -3.52 -5.86
N TYR A 8 2.74 -3.60 -5.65
CA TYR A 8 3.75 -2.95 -6.50
C TYR A 8 4.49 -4.04 -7.27
N PRO A 9 4.03 -4.39 -8.50
CA PRO A 9 4.66 -5.46 -9.27
C PRO A 9 6.14 -5.18 -9.51
N ASP A 10 6.97 -6.21 -9.37
CA ASP A 10 8.37 -6.12 -9.71
C ASP A 10 8.50 -6.01 -11.24
N GLY A 11 9.32 -5.09 -11.68
CA GLY A 11 9.53 -4.84 -13.10
C GLY A 11 10.95 -4.39 -13.38
N GLU A 12 11.51 -4.96 -14.45
CA GLU A 12 12.85 -4.58 -14.86
C GLU A 12 12.91 -3.08 -15.19
N GLY A 13 13.91 -2.40 -14.62
CA GLY A 13 14.09 -0.97 -14.83
C GLY A 13 13.16 -0.09 -14.05
N LYS A 14 12.30 -0.66 -13.21
CA LYS A 14 11.38 0.13 -12.39
C LYS A 14 12.05 0.58 -11.10
N LYS A 15 11.62 1.75 -10.63
CA LYS A 15 12.18 2.39 -9.44
C LYS A 15 11.24 2.20 -8.26
N PHE A 16 11.80 1.92 -7.07
CA PHE A 16 11.06 1.96 -5.82
C PHE A 16 12.02 2.39 -4.70
N ASP A 17 11.83 3.60 -4.20
CA ASP A 17 12.64 4.16 -3.12
C ASP A 17 12.03 3.74 -1.78
N LYS A 18 12.58 2.67 -1.21
CA LYS A 18 12.07 2.08 0.04
C LYS A 18 12.17 3.03 1.22
N ASP A 19 13.27 3.78 1.31
CA ASP A 19 13.48 4.71 2.42
C ASP A 19 12.47 5.86 2.37
N TYR A 20 12.26 6.45 1.22
CA TYR A 20 11.24 7.49 1.05
C TYR A 20 9.85 6.96 1.38
N TYR A 21 9.54 5.77 0.88
CA TYR A 21 8.24 5.15 1.09
C TYR A 21 7.93 4.96 2.58
N LEU A 22 8.89 4.40 3.33
CA LEU A 22 8.69 4.13 4.75
C LEU A 22 8.79 5.38 5.63
N ASN A 23 9.65 6.33 5.26
CA ASN A 23 9.98 7.45 6.14
C ASN A 23 9.21 8.72 5.81
N VAL A 24 8.65 8.84 4.62
CA VAL A 24 7.92 10.04 4.17
C VAL A 24 6.50 9.71 3.75
N HIS A 25 6.32 8.82 2.75
CA HIS A 25 4.99 8.55 2.19
C HIS A 25 4.03 7.90 3.18
N MET A 26 4.47 6.83 3.84
CA MET A 26 3.61 6.11 4.78
C MET A 26 3.25 6.94 6.02
N PRO A 27 4.19 7.66 6.66
CA PRO A 27 3.82 8.56 7.74
C PRO A 27 2.83 9.66 7.30
N LEU A 28 2.99 10.20 6.10
CA LEU A 28 2.06 11.19 5.57
C LEU A 28 0.65 10.62 5.42
N THR A 29 0.53 9.45 4.80
CA THR A 29 -0.75 8.78 4.60
C THR A 29 -1.46 8.47 5.93
N ILE A 30 -0.70 7.97 6.91
CA ILE A 30 -1.23 7.64 8.23
C ILE A 30 -1.70 8.90 8.95
N LYS A 31 -0.92 9.97 8.90
CA LYS A 31 -1.27 11.24 9.53
C LYS A 31 -2.55 11.83 8.93
N LEU A 32 -2.66 11.85 7.61
CA LEU A 32 -3.79 12.47 6.93
C LEU A 32 -5.09 11.70 7.14
N GLN A 33 -5.04 10.37 7.17
CA GLN A 33 -6.23 9.53 7.33
C GLN A 33 -6.59 9.26 8.80
N GLY A 34 -5.60 9.36 9.70
CA GLY A 34 -5.84 9.30 11.13
C GLY A 34 -6.48 7.99 11.60
N ASP A 35 -7.46 8.12 12.49
CA ASP A 35 -8.08 6.99 13.19
C ASP A 35 -8.92 6.10 12.29
N ALA A 36 -9.18 6.47 11.05
CA ALA A 36 -9.89 5.62 10.10
C ALA A 36 -9.09 4.36 9.76
N ILE A 37 -7.76 4.45 9.78
CA ILE A 37 -6.89 3.29 9.56
C ILE A 37 -6.84 2.47 10.85
N LYS A 38 -7.35 1.23 10.79
CA LYS A 38 -7.38 0.33 11.95
C LYS A 38 -6.14 -0.52 12.04
N HIS A 39 -5.51 -0.80 10.91
CA HIS A 39 -4.27 -1.57 10.85
C HIS A 39 -3.59 -1.27 9.52
N VAL A 40 -2.27 -1.26 9.52
CA VAL A 40 -1.49 -1.09 8.30
C VAL A 40 -0.23 -1.94 8.38
N GLU A 41 0.08 -2.62 7.27
CA GLU A 41 1.33 -3.37 7.14
C GLU A 41 1.93 -3.09 5.78
N VAL A 42 3.25 -2.96 5.76
CA VAL A 42 4.05 -2.84 4.55
C VAL A 42 5.01 -4.02 4.51
N ASP A 43 5.00 -4.74 3.40
CA ASP A 43 5.86 -5.88 3.20
C ASP A 43 6.73 -5.65 1.97
N PHE A 44 8.03 -5.94 2.08
CA PHE A 44 8.91 -5.96 0.93
C PHE A 44 9.19 -7.41 0.54
N GLY A 45 8.98 -7.73 -0.74
CA GLY A 45 9.20 -9.09 -1.23
C GLY A 45 10.67 -9.46 -1.22
N PHE A 46 10.98 -10.69 -0.83
CA PHE A 46 12.36 -11.20 -0.87
C PHE A 46 12.49 -12.51 -1.64
N SER A 47 11.39 -13.19 -1.92
CA SER A 47 11.38 -14.46 -2.67
C SER A 47 10.01 -14.72 -3.27
N GLY A 48 9.97 -15.41 -4.39
CA GLY A 48 8.74 -16.00 -4.90
C GLY A 48 8.44 -17.32 -4.18
N GLY A 49 7.40 -18.02 -4.64
CA GLY A 49 6.98 -19.27 -4.03
C GLY A 49 7.95 -20.44 -4.23
N MET A 50 8.79 -20.36 -5.25
CA MET A 50 9.82 -21.38 -5.49
C MET A 50 11.16 -20.88 -4.96
N PRO A 51 11.99 -21.75 -4.35
CA PRO A 51 13.32 -21.35 -3.87
C PRO A 51 14.15 -20.73 -4.99
N GLY A 52 14.75 -19.55 -4.70
CA GLY A 52 15.58 -18.85 -5.66
C GLY A 52 14.83 -18.04 -6.70
N SER A 53 13.49 -18.07 -6.71
CA SER A 53 12.71 -17.25 -7.62
C SER A 53 12.56 -15.83 -7.06
N LYS A 54 12.33 -14.88 -7.97
CA LYS A 54 12.08 -13.48 -7.57
C LYS A 54 10.67 -13.32 -7.02
N PRO A 55 10.46 -12.42 -6.05
CA PRO A 55 9.11 -12.10 -5.63
C PRO A 55 8.34 -11.42 -6.76
N PRO A 56 7.05 -11.73 -6.96
CA PRO A 56 6.25 -11.07 -8.00
C PRO A 56 6.01 -9.58 -7.70
N TYR A 57 6.08 -9.19 -6.43
CA TYR A 57 5.87 -7.80 -6.03
C TYR A 57 7.06 -7.31 -5.22
N VAL A 58 7.53 -6.08 -5.53
CA VAL A 58 8.62 -5.46 -4.75
C VAL A 58 8.09 -5.04 -3.38
N ALA A 59 6.82 -4.64 -3.32
CA ALA A 59 6.18 -4.24 -2.08
C ALA A 59 4.68 -4.57 -2.14
N VAL A 60 4.11 -4.81 -0.96
CA VAL A 60 2.66 -4.95 -0.77
C VAL A 60 2.30 -4.15 0.47
N CYS A 61 1.30 -3.29 0.35
CA CYS A 61 0.79 -2.52 1.48
C CYS A 61 -0.67 -2.89 1.72
N ASN A 62 -1.01 -3.19 2.97
CA ASN A 62 -2.38 -3.51 3.35
C ASN A 62 -2.86 -2.52 4.42
N PHE A 63 -4.00 -1.88 4.16
CA PHE A 63 -4.70 -1.03 5.12
C PHE A 63 -6.01 -1.69 5.51
N VAL A 64 -6.37 -1.60 6.78
CA VAL A 64 -7.67 -2.10 7.26
C VAL A 64 -8.51 -0.91 7.71
N TYR A 65 -9.77 -0.87 7.27
CA TYR A 65 -10.77 0.13 7.63
C TYR A 65 -12.03 -0.58 8.12
N ASP A 66 -12.88 0.14 8.86
CA ASP A 66 -14.16 -0.41 9.32
C ASP A 66 -15.09 -0.77 8.15
N SER A 67 -15.07 0.05 7.10
CA SER A 67 -15.94 -0.12 5.93
C SER A 67 -15.34 0.58 4.72
N PHE A 68 -15.88 0.29 3.54
CA PHE A 68 -15.48 1.01 2.33
C PHE A 68 -15.82 2.50 2.42
N GLU A 69 -16.96 2.82 3.03
CA GLU A 69 -17.36 4.22 3.26
C GLU A 69 -16.35 4.93 4.16
N ALA A 70 -15.90 4.29 5.24
CA ALA A 70 -14.87 4.86 6.12
C ALA A 70 -13.58 5.16 5.37
N PHE A 71 -13.16 4.26 4.48
CA PHE A 71 -12.02 4.50 3.60
C PHE A 71 -12.24 5.74 2.73
N GLN A 72 -13.39 5.82 2.05
CA GLN A 72 -13.67 6.93 1.15
C GLN A 72 -13.64 8.27 1.90
N GLN A 73 -14.25 8.34 3.05
CA GLN A 73 -14.28 9.56 3.86
C GLN A 73 -12.89 9.99 4.33
N ALA A 74 -12.03 9.03 4.63
CA ALA A 74 -10.67 9.32 5.10
C ALA A 74 -9.70 9.66 3.96
N PHE A 75 -9.82 8.96 2.83
CA PHE A 75 -8.86 9.07 1.73
C PHE A 75 -9.20 10.19 0.75
N MET A 76 -10.46 10.31 0.33
CA MET A 76 -10.83 11.21 -0.77
C MET A 76 -10.41 12.67 -0.56
N PRO A 77 -10.52 13.25 0.66
CA PRO A 77 -10.06 14.62 0.88
C PRO A 77 -8.56 14.83 0.61
N HIS A 78 -7.78 13.75 0.67
CA HIS A 78 -6.32 13.79 0.53
C HIS A 78 -5.83 13.06 -0.72
N ALA A 79 -6.74 12.62 -1.59
CA ALA A 79 -6.39 11.79 -2.75
C ALA A 79 -5.35 12.45 -3.63
N GLU A 80 -5.53 13.72 -3.97
CA GLU A 80 -4.60 14.44 -4.84
C GLU A 80 -3.20 14.51 -4.22
N THR A 81 -3.12 14.88 -2.95
CA THR A 81 -1.84 14.98 -2.23
C THR A 81 -1.11 13.64 -2.21
N LEU A 82 -1.82 12.57 -1.88
CA LEU A 82 -1.23 11.24 -1.77
C LEU A 82 -0.86 10.65 -3.11
N MET A 83 -1.70 10.84 -4.13
CA MET A 83 -1.42 10.35 -5.48
C MET A 83 -0.21 11.07 -6.09
N ASN A 84 -0.08 12.37 -5.88
CA ASN A 84 1.07 13.13 -6.37
C ASN A 84 2.37 12.70 -5.70
N ASP A 85 2.32 12.30 -4.43
CA ASP A 85 3.50 11.88 -3.70
C ASP A 85 4.07 10.55 -4.19
N ILE A 86 3.25 9.71 -4.83
CA ILE A 86 3.68 8.40 -5.35
C ILE A 86 4.86 8.56 -6.32
N LEU A 87 4.85 9.57 -7.16
CA LEU A 87 5.91 9.80 -8.15
C LEU A 87 7.26 10.10 -7.51
N ASN A 88 7.27 10.50 -6.24
CA ASN A 88 8.51 10.75 -5.52
C ASN A 88 9.24 9.49 -5.12
N TYR A 89 8.57 8.34 -5.06
CA TYR A 89 9.23 7.09 -4.67
C TYR A 89 9.16 5.97 -5.71
N THR A 90 8.22 6.03 -6.67
CA THR A 90 8.10 4.94 -7.63
C THR A 90 7.48 5.38 -8.94
N ASP A 91 7.85 4.67 -10.01
CA ASP A 91 7.22 4.75 -11.32
C ASP A 91 6.43 3.46 -11.64
N ILE A 92 6.30 2.56 -10.67
CA ILE A 92 5.54 1.32 -10.85
C ILE A 92 4.05 1.62 -10.87
N GLN A 93 3.35 1.05 -11.84
CA GLN A 93 1.89 1.09 -11.86
C GLN A 93 1.36 0.04 -10.89
N THR A 94 0.65 0.49 -9.86
CA THR A 94 0.14 -0.39 -8.82
C THR A 94 -1.08 -1.18 -9.27
N VAL A 95 -1.30 -2.33 -8.60
CA VAL A 95 -2.54 -3.08 -8.68
C VAL A 95 -3.23 -2.96 -7.34
N ILE A 96 -4.50 -2.56 -7.34
CA ILE A 96 -5.25 -2.26 -6.12
C ILE A 96 -6.45 -3.18 -6.02
N GLN A 97 -6.69 -3.72 -4.82
CA GLN A 97 -7.85 -4.55 -4.54
C GLN A 97 -8.42 -4.22 -3.18
N PHE A 98 -9.75 -4.13 -3.11
CA PHE A 98 -10.48 -4.08 -1.84
C PHE A 98 -11.05 -5.45 -1.56
N SER A 99 -10.97 -5.89 -0.31
CA SER A 99 -11.44 -7.21 0.12
C SER A 99 -12.22 -7.09 1.42
N GLU A 100 -13.23 -7.95 1.60
CA GLU A 100 -13.82 -8.14 2.92
C GLU A 100 -12.95 -9.12 3.70
N ILE A 101 -12.66 -8.80 4.96
CA ILE A 101 -11.91 -9.72 5.83
C ILE A 101 -12.89 -10.77 6.33
N LYS A 102 -12.68 -12.03 5.92
CA LYS A 102 -13.57 -13.14 6.28
C LYS A 102 -13.00 -14.01 7.40
N MET A 103 -11.70 -13.97 7.60
CA MET A 103 -11.03 -14.71 8.67
C MET A 103 -9.78 -13.94 9.07
N SER A 104 -9.57 -13.81 10.38
CA SER A 104 -8.40 -13.15 10.94
C SER A 104 -8.09 -13.80 12.28
N LEU A 105 -6.81 -14.00 12.57
CA LEU A 105 -6.38 -14.55 13.84
C LEU A 105 -6.07 -13.46 14.86
#